data_ce1253de29b39d228b8ed4db1d6dda14
#
_entry.id   ce1253de29b39d228b8ed4db1d6dda14
#
_cell.length_a   1.000
_cell.length_b   1.000
_cell.length_c   1.000
_cell.angle_alpha   90.00
_cell.angle_beta   90.00
_cell.angle_gamma   90.00
#
_symmetry.space_group_name_H-M   'P 1'
#
loop_
_entity.id
_entity.type
_entity.pdbx_description
1 polymer ?
#
loop_
_entity_poly.entity_id
_entity_poly.type
_entity_poly.pdbx_seq_one_letter_code
_entity_poly.pdbx_strand_id
1 'polypeptide(L)'
;MSRCKDKDKGETGQPPNYSSAPGLRLAALVGVMLPVVVLAANIVGTPEPDVLEGTPQADTINGKGGADTMMGLPGDDTYFVAQPDDEVLEAVGDGTDTIRSTISFQLPINVENLTLVGGAAIDGTGNGLDNRLTGNSASNVLSGRAGADRMFGLAGNDTYIIDEAGDVVNEAEDDGLDMVRSSVTHTLRNHVEDLILTGVATASGIGNNLPNSITGNSANNILNGLAGDDSLRGGGGDDRLIGGPGNDRLIGSGGRNAFQFDAPLNALTNADRILDFDPAKDVMRLIGEVFPALTTAGALPVAAFRAGVAANDASDRILYDPATGIVRYDADGTGPMASVRFATLVSAPAITSADFVVVDPVVTAVNFTRQIQPIFTQRCDHCHSGSSAPQGLRLDADNSYADLVNVDSNEVPSLKRVEPGDPDNSYLVQKVEGTAAVGGRMPLGGDRLSDADIDVIRQWISEGANEAQEPY
;
A
#
# COMPACT_ATOMS: atom_id res chain seq x y z
N MET A 1 -53.81 -18.54 4.98
CA MET A 1 -54.80 -19.59 5.22
C MET A 1 -54.01 -20.79 5.70
N SER A 2 -54.11 -21.29 6.77
CA SER A 2 -55.00 -21.67 7.84
C SER A 2 -54.21 -22.67 8.67
N ARG A 3 -53.84 -22.33 9.85
CA ARG A 3 -54.42 -22.74 11.14
C ARG A 3 -54.34 -24.23 11.42
N CYS A 4 -53.58 -24.58 12.46
CA CYS A 4 -54.08 -24.85 13.85
C CYS A 4 -54.46 -26.31 14.04
N LYS A 5 -54.18 -26.95 15.06
CA LYS A 5 -54.35 -26.92 16.49
C LYS A 5 -54.30 -28.32 17.07
N ASP A 6 -53.64 -28.49 18.16
CA ASP A 6 -54.10 -29.00 19.46
C ASP A 6 -54.72 -30.40 19.62
N LYS A 7 -54.18 -31.13 20.57
CA LYS A 7 -54.74 -31.62 21.87
C LYS A 7 -54.25 -33.03 22.17
N ASP A 8 -53.55 -33.23 23.20
CA ASP A 8 -53.94 -33.39 24.62
C ASP A 8 -54.33 -34.81 25.08
N LYS A 9 -53.85 -35.15 26.27
CA LYS A 9 -54.20 -36.22 27.23
C LYS A 9 -53.43 -37.54 27.04
N GLY A 10 -52.61 -38.01 27.95
CA GLY A 10 -52.72 -38.04 29.45
C GLY A 10 -53.16 -39.44 29.88
N GLU A 11 -52.26 -40.20 30.43
CA GLU A 11 -52.67 -41.24 31.40
C GLU A 11 -51.53 -41.63 32.31
N THR A 12 -51.87 -41.63 33.56
CA THR A 12 -51.15 -41.98 34.76
C THR A 12 -50.98 -43.48 34.93
N GLY A 13 -49.78 -43.93 35.31
CA GLY A 13 -49.57 -45.31 35.76
C GLY A 13 -48.42 -45.35 36.78
N GLN A 14 -48.77 -45.45 38.04
CA GLN A 14 -47.86 -45.61 39.17
C GLN A 14 -47.26 -47.03 39.21
N PRO A 15 -45.99 -47.22 39.68
CA PRO A 15 -45.32 -48.50 39.68
C PRO A 15 -45.63 -49.33 40.93
N PRO A 16 -45.37 -50.62 40.91
CA PRO A 16 -45.45 -51.45 42.09
C PRO A 16 -44.17 -51.40 42.93
N ASN A 17 -44.39 -51.29 44.27
CA ASN A 17 -43.39 -51.45 45.30
C ASN A 17 -42.74 -52.84 45.26
N TYR A 18 -41.40 -52.87 45.30
CA TYR A 18 -40.67 -54.03 45.87
C TYR A 18 -39.77 -53.58 47.00
N SER A 19 -39.88 -54.38 48.09
CA SER A 19 -39.27 -54.19 49.37
C SER A 19 -37.79 -54.37 49.42
N SER A 20 -37.19 -53.65 50.29
CA SER A 20 -35.88 -53.63 50.92
C SER A 20 -35.12 -54.99 51.05
N ALA A 21 -33.84 -54.96 50.66
CA ALA A 21 -32.79 -55.73 51.27
C ALA A 21 -31.54 -54.84 51.50
N PRO A 22 -30.76 -55.03 52.51
CA PRO A 22 -29.84 -54.05 53.07
C PRO A 22 -28.41 -54.08 52.50
N GLY A 23 -27.91 -52.90 52.24
CA GLY A 23 -26.54 -52.54 52.59
C GLY A 23 -25.41 -53.02 51.64
N LEU A 24 -25.12 -52.20 50.67
CA LEU A 24 -23.72 -51.96 50.28
C LEU A 24 -23.57 -50.46 50.01
N ARG A 25 -22.99 -49.73 50.95
CA ARG A 25 -22.57 -48.33 50.70
C ARG A 25 -21.38 -48.38 49.76
N LEU A 26 -21.62 -48.15 48.48
CA LEU A 26 -20.60 -47.79 47.51
C LEU A 26 -20.20 -46.34 47.83
N ALA A 27 -19.05 -46.17 48.44
CA ALA A 27 -18.45 -44.86 48.56
C ALA A 27 -18.19 -44.37 47.13
N ALA A 28 -18.92 -43.36 46.68
CA ALA A 28 -18.59 -42.67 45.45
C ALA A 28 -17.21 -42.06 45.65
N LEU A 29 -16.22 -42.62 45.06
CA LEU A 29 -14.92 -42.02 44.85
C LEU A 29 -15.18 -40.88 43.87
N VAL A 30 -15.37 -39.66 44.37
CA VAL A 30 -15.29 -38.46 43.55
C VAL A 30 -13.82 -38.34 43.16
N GLY A 31 -13.49 -38.97 42.05
CA GLY A 31 -12.21 -38.73 41.40
C GLY A 31 -12.19 -37.26 41.02
N VAL A 32 -11.44 -36.46 41.74
CA VAL A 32 -11.01 -35.16 41.27
C VAL A 32 -10.19 -35.46 40.01
N MET A 33 -10.81 -35.32 38.81
CA MET A 33 -10.05 -35.22 37.59
C MET A 33 -9.24 -33.91 37.70
N LEU A 34 -8.01 -34.05 38.15
CA LEU A 34 -7.04 -32.97 37.94
C LEU A 34 -6.99 -32.72 36.43
N PRO A 35 -7.08 -31.47 35.98
CA PRO A 35 -6.89 -31.17 34.58
C PRO A 35 -5.53 -31.77 34.18
N VAL A 36 -5.53 -32.65 33.18
CA VAL A 36 -4.32 -33.07 32.54
C VAL A 36 -3.71 -31.85 31.90
N VAL A 37 -2.62 -31.34 32.46
CA VAL A 37 -1.89 -30.23 31.82
C VAL A 37 -1.20 -30.85 30.60
N VAL A 38 -1.77 -30.66 29.43
CA VAL A 38 -1.11 -30.94 28.17
C VAL A 38 -0.05 -29.88 27.98
N LEU A 39 1.18 -30.23 27.76
CA LEU A 39 2.30 -29.31 27.53
C LEU A 39 2.59 -29.26 26.03
N ALA A 40 3.05 -28.09 25.56
CA ALA A 40 3.64 -27.95 24.24
C ALA A 40 4.70 -29.04 23.95
N ALA A 41 4.66 -29.63 22.78
CA ALA A 41 5.53 -30.71 22.37
C ALA A 41 6.57 -30.24 21.33
N ASN A 42 7.71 -30.93 21.31
CA ASN A 42 8.67 -30.88 20.21
C ASN A 42 8.68 -32.28 19.54
N ILE A 43 8.01 -32.36 18.40
CA ILE A 43 7.78 -33.61 17.68
C ILE A 43 8.74 -33.67 16.50
N VAL A 44 9.50 -34.74 16.45
CA VAL A 44 10.55 -34.88 15.45
C VAL A 44 10.41 -36.25 14.78
N GLY A 45 10.21 -36.23 13.48
CA GLY A 45 10.12 -37.38 12.61
C GLY A 45 11.50 -38.05 12.33
N THR A 46 11.44 -38.95 11.39
CA THR A 46 12.57 -39.76 10.93
C THR A 46 12.99 -39.37 9.50
N PRO A 47 13.95 -40.00 8.84
CA PRO A 47 14.21 -39.82 7.42
C PRO A 47 13.18 -40.50 6.47
N GLU A 48 12.26 -41.28 7.01
CA GLU A 48 11.21 -41.98 6.28
C GLU A 48 9.87 -41.23 6.41
N PRO A 49 8.88 -41.50 5.55
CA PRO A 49 7.57 -40.88 5.67
C PRO A 49 6.91 -41.13 7.03
N ASP A 50 6.55 -40.05 7.72
CA ASP A 50 5.92 -40.07 9.03
C ASP A 50 4.54 -39.42 9.02
N VAL A 51 3.72 -39.79 10.01
CA VAL A 51 2.50 -39.05 10.38
C VAL A 51 2.71 -38.52 11.79
N LEU A 52 2.82 -37.21 11.91
CA LEU A 52 3.15 -36.52 13.14
C LEU A 52 1.93 -35.72 13.63
N GLU A 53 1.50 -35.98 14.85
CA GLU A 53 0.35 -35.35 15.47
C GLU A 53 0.77 -34.61 16.73
N GLY A 54 0.40 -33.32 16.82
CA GLY A 54 0.68 -32.43 17.95
C GLY A 54 -0.24 -32.64 19.14
N THR A 55 -0.30 -31.61 19.97
CA THR A 55 -1.14 -31.52 21.16
C THR A 55 -2.04 -30.28 21.06
N PRO A 56 -3.04 -30.08 21.92
CA PRO A 56 -3.81 -28.84 21.94
C PRO A 56 -3.03 -27.65 22.55
N GLN A 57 -1.75 -27.50 22.27
CA GLN A 57 -0.87 -26.43 22.73
C GLN A 57 0.10 -26.08 21.60
N ALA A 58 0.69 -24.89 21.64
CA ALA A 58 1.67 -24.46 20.66
C ALA A 58 2.87 -25.42 20.56
N ASP A 59 2.94 -26.19 19.50
CA ASP A 59 3.92 -27.28 19.28
C ASP A 59 4.99 -26.88 18.24
N THR A 60 6.04 -27.64 18.22
CA THR A 60 7.06 -27.60 17.16
C THR A 60 7.15 -28.95 16.50
N ILE A 61 6.83 -29.03 15.20
CA ILE A 61 6.76 -30.28 14.45
C ILE A 61 7.76 -30.23 13.30
N ASN A 62 8.64 -31.24 13.24
CA ASN A 62 9.69 -31.31 12.23
C ASN A 62 9.73 -32.73 11.61
N GLY A 63 9.27 -32.83 10.37
CA GLY A 63 9.24 -34.08 9.63
C GLY A 63 10.63 -34.67 9.37
N LYS A 64 11.67 -33.83 9.21
CA LYS A 64 13.04 -34.21 8.79
C LYS A 64 13.12 -34.53 7.31
N GLY A 65 13.01 -35.76 6.94
CA GLY A 65 13.06 -36.26 5.57
C GLY A 65 11.98 -37.29 5.37
N GLY A 66 11.66 -37.57 4.14
CA GLY A 66 10.48 -38.34 3.79
C GLY A 66 9.38 -37.45 3.25
N ALA A 67 8.26 -38.03 2.92
CA ALA A 67 7.01 -37.32 2.62
C ALA A 67 6.12 -37.39 3.87
N ASP A 68 6.19 -36.35 4.69
CA ASP A 68 5.61 -36.36 6.03
C ASP A 68 4.23 -35.71 6.04
N THR A 69 3.34 -36.22 6.89
CA THR A 69 2.05 -35.55 7.19
C THR A 69 2.11 -35.02 8.62
N MET A 70 1.94 -33.70 8.77
CA MET A 70 2.06 -33.00 10.05
C MET A 70 0.74 -32.34 10.41
N MET A 71 0.26 -32.51 11.63
CA MET A 71 -0.97 -31.97 12.18
C MET A 71 -0.69 -31.41 13.58
N GLY A 72 -0.88 -30.09 13.79
CA GLY A 72 -0.60 -29.44 15.08
C GLY A 72 -1.72 -29.61 16.09
N LEU A 73 -2.97 -29.71 15.62
CA LEU A 73 -4.18 -29.57 16.43
C LEU A 73 -4.34 -28.13 16.96
N PRO A 74 -5.23 -27.82 17.95
CA PRO A 74 -5.34 -26.45 18.45
C PRO A 74 -4.06 -25.94 19.12
N GLY A 75 -3.56 -24.81 18.70
CA GLY A 75 -2.37 -24.17 19.27
C GLY A 75 -1.73 -23.25 18.22
N ASP A 76 -0.82 -22.37 18.60
CA ASP A 76 -0.01 -21.63 17.63
C ASP A 76 1.21 -22.46 17.28
N ASP A 77 1.12 -23.28 16.24
CA ASP A 77 2.07 -24.32 15.92
C ASP A 77 3.17 -23.88 14.95
N THR A 78 4.31 -24.56 15.01
CA THR A 78 5.44 -24.32 14.10
C THR A 78 5.87 -25.60 13.40
N TYR A 79 5.76 -25.59 12.07
CA TYR A 79 6.12 -26.70 11.20
C TYR A 79 7.42 -26.43 10.47
N PHE A 80 8.29 -27.46 10.39
CA PHE A 80 9.49 -27.41 9.56
C PHE A 80 9.31 -28.30 8.33
N VAL A 81 9.27 -27.66 7.16
CA VAL A 81 9.10 -28.28 5.85
C VAL A 81 10.43 -28.26 5.11
N ALA A 82 10.85 -29.39 4.63
CA ALA A 82 12.12 -29.54 3.93
C ALA A 82 12.01 -30.36 2.63
N GLN A 83 10.89 -31.06 2.41
CA GLN A 83 10.64 -31.88 1.23
C GLN A 83 9.40 -31.40 0.49
N PRO A 84 9.38 -31.52 -0.85
CA PRO A 84 8.22 -31.06 -1.65
C PRO A 84 6.92 -31.84 -1.37
N ASP A 85 7.03 -33.03 -0.86
CA ASP A 85 5.93 -33.95 -0.58
C ASP A 85 5.49 -33.92 0.90
N ASP A 86 6.04 -32.99 1.70
CA ASP A 86 5.55 -32.73 3.06
C ASP A 86 4.18 -32.07 3.02
N GLU A 87 3.27 -32.55 3.84
CA GLU A 87 1.90 -32.06 3.97
C GLU A 87 1.64 -31.54 5.39
N VAL A 88 1.17 -30.29 5.50
CA VAL A 88 0.70 -29.70 6.76
C VAL A 88 -0.82 -29.59 6.69
N LEU A 89 -1.49 -30.12 7.71
CA LEU A 89 -2.94 -30.13 7.82
C LEU A 89 -3.38 -29.35 9.05
N GLU A 90 -4.12 -28.27 8.83
CA GLU A 90 -4.72 -27.42 9.86
C GLU A 90 -6.24 -27.31 9.72
N ALA A 91 -6.92 -27.25 10.84
CA ALA A 91 -8.35 -27.01 10.87
C ALA A 91 -8.67 -25.52 11.09
N VAL A 92 -9.89 -25.14 10.82
CA VAL A 92 -10.34 -23.75 10.95
C VAL A 92 -10.34 -23.31 12.41
N GLY A 93 -9.48 -22.35 12.75
CA GLY A 93 -9.44 -21.72 14.06
C GLY A 93 -8.65 -22.48 15.12
N ASP A 94 -7.77 -23.41 14.69
CA ASP A 94 -6.90 -24.16 15.59
C ASP A 94 -5.74 -23.30 16.12
N GLY A 95 -5.41 -22.16 15.50
CA GLY A 95 -4.39 -21.25 16.03
C GLY A 95 -3.96 -20.18 15.04
N THR A 96 -2.76 -19.68 15.25
CA THR A 96 -2.00 -18.86 14.31
C THR A 96 -0.69 -19.56 14.00
N ASP A 97 -0.68 -20.27 12.88
CA ASP A 97 0.32 -21.29 12.61
C ASP A 97 1.44 -20.77 11.72
N THR A 98 2.63 -21.33 11.89
CA THR A 98 3.83 -20.90 11.17
C THR A 98 4.52 -22.07 10.49
N ILE A 99 4.67 -22.00 9.17
CA ILE A 99 5.55 -22.90 8.42
C ILE A 99 6.92 -22.24 8.23
N ARG A 100 7.97 -22.99 8.55
CA ARG A 100 9.37 -22.67 8.29
C ARG A 100 9.88 -23.60 7.19
N SER A 101 10.09 -23.07 5.98
CA SER A 101 10.45 -23.88 4.83
C SER A 101 11.88 -23.64 4.34
N THR A 102 12.59 -24.70 4.00
CA THR A 102 13.89 -24.65 3.29
C THR A 102 13.77 -24.80 1.78
N ILE A 103 12.55 -24.89 1.26
CA ILE A 103 12.20 -24.98 -0.16
C ILE A 103 11.14 -23.93 -0.52
N SER A 104 10.94 -23.67 -1.80
CA SER A 104 9.79 -22.87 -2.24
C SER A 104 8.50 -23.55 -1.77
N PHE A 105 7.62 -22.77 -1.13
CA PHE A 105 6.44 -23.34 -0.49
C PHE A 105 5.22 -22.45 -0.63
N GLN A 106 4.06 -23.11 -0.78
CA GLN A 106 2.75 -22.46 -0.75
C GLN A 106 2.03 -22.88 0.54
N LEU A 107 1.51 -21.90 1.28
CA LEU A 107 0.71 -22.16 2.47
C LEU A 107 -0.53 -22.99 2.15
N PRO A 108 -0.78 -24.09 2.89
CA PRO A 108 -2.07 -24.75 2.85
C PRO A 108 -3.16 -23.88 3.48
N ILE A 109 -4.42 -24.30 3.35
CA ILE A 109 -5.55 -23.61 4.01
C ILE A 109 -5.35 -23.59 5.53
N ASN A 110 -5.85 -22.53 6.17
CA ASN A 110 -5.84 -22.34 7.64
C ASN A 110 -4.44 -22.17 8.26
N VAL A 111 -3.40 -21.87 7.49
CA VAL A 111 -2.07 -21.48 8.00
C VAL A 111 -1.82 -20.00 7.64
N GLU A 112 -1.39 -19.22 8.62
CA GLU A 112 -1.25 -17.75 8.47
C GLU A 112 0.16 -17.33 8.11
N ASN A 113 1.21 -18.03 8.60
CA ASN A 113 2.56 -17.52 8.49
C ASN A 113 3.49 -18.47 7.72
N LEU A 114 4.30 -17.88 6.83
CA LEU A 114 5.41 -18.57 6.16
C LEU A 114 6.72 -17.84 6.46
N THR A 115 7.74 -18.58 6.82
CA THR A 115 9.11 -18.09 6.91
C THR A 115 10.02 -18.98 6.07
N LEU A 116 10.63 -18.40 5.04
CA LEU A 116 11.66 -19.07 4.26
C LEU A 116 12.98 -19.07 5.04
N VAL A 117 13.63 -20.20 5.12
CA VAL A 117 14.86 -20.35 5.90
C VAL A 117 16.01 -20.89 5.05
N GLY A 118 17.24 -20.61 5.48
CA GLY A 118 18.43 -20.97 4.73
C GLY A 118 18.87 -19.84 3.79
N GLY A 119 19.81 -20.09 2.90
CA GLY A 119 20.40 -19.10 1.98
C GLY A 119 20.14 -19.40 0.50
N ALA A 120 19.22 -20.30 0.18
CA ALA A 120 18.83 -20.59 -1.20
C ALA A 120 17.78 -19.60 -1.68
N ALA A 121 17.81 -19.25 -2.97
CA ALA A 121 16.75 -18.49 -3.61
C ALA A 121 15.51 -19.39 -3.76
N ILE A 122 14.53 -19.18 -2.90
CA ILE A 122 13.27 -19.92 -2.81
C ILE A 122 12.11 -18.94 -2.64
N ASP A 123 10.90 -19.36 -3.02
CA ASP A 123 9.74 -18.51 -3.12
C ASP A 123 8.67 -18.87 -2.08
N GLY A 124 7.93 -17.86 -1.64
CA GLY A 124 6.84 -18.00 -0.69
C GLY A 124 5.49 -17.59 -1.28
N THR A 125 4.50 -18.47 -1.16
CA THR A 125 3.14 -18.17 -1.60
C THR A 125 2.16 -18.38 -0.44
N GLY A 126 1.33 -17.41 -0.20
CA GLY A 126 0.24 -17.45 0.78
C GLY A 126 -0.97 -18.27 0.31
N ASN A 127 -2.06 -18.10 0.99
CA ASN A 127 -3.34 -18.76 0.71
C ASN A 127 -4.48 -17.74 0.51
N GLY A 128 -5.64 -17.86 1.15
CA GLY A 128 -6.75 -16.91 1.06
C GLY A 128 -7.04 -16.20 2.38
N LEU A 129 -6.11 -16.25 3.33
CA LEU A 129 -6.16 -15.55 4.61
C LEU A 129 -5.22 -14.35 4.57
N ASP A 130 -5.33 -13.47 5.55
CA ASP A 130 -4.35 -12.41 5.80
C ASP A 130 -3.04 -13.04 6.27
N ASN A 131 -2.10 -13.26 5.35
CA ASN A 131 -0.85 -13.95 5.63
C ASN A 131 0.29 -13.02 6.03
N ARG A 132 1.24 -13.58 6.78
CA ARG A 132 2.57 -13.01 6.97
C ARG A 132 3.61 -13.88 6.27
N LEU A 133 4.21 -13.36 5.21
CA LEU A 133 5.27 -14.02 4.47
C LEU A 133 6.61 -13.37 4.80
N THR A 134 7.59 -14.18 5.17
CA THR A 134 8.95 -13.69 5.44
C THR A 134 9.93 -14.48 4.58
N GLY A 135 10.67 -13.79 3.75
CA GLY A 135 11.74 -14.32 2.91
C GLY A 135 12.98 -14.76 3.69
N ASN A 136 14.08 -14.89 2.99
CA ASN A 136 15.40 -15.18 3.58
C ASN A 136 16.43 -14.16 3.07
N SER A 137 17.72 -14.43 3.12
CA SER A 137 18.78 -13.52 2.65
C SER A 137 19.13 -13.68 1.17
N ALA A 138 18.35 -14.39 0.40
CA ALA A 138 18.51 -14.53 -1.05
C ALA A 138 17.27 -13.95 -1.75
N SER A 139 17.38 -13.68 -3.04
CA SER A 139 16.25 -13.17 -3.81
C SER A 139 15.06 -14.13 -3.79
N ASN A 140 13.92 -13.65 -3.33
CA ASN A 140 12.67 -14.39 -3.21
C ASN A 140 11.56 -13.80 -4.10
N VAL A 141 10.59 -14.61 -4.47
CA VAL A 141 9.30 -14.17 -4.95
C VAL A 141 8.27 -14.43 -3.85
N LEU A 142 7.63 -13.38 -3.35
CA LEU A 142 6.60 -13.45 -2.33
C LEU A 142 5.25 -13.05 -2.92
N SER A 143 4.24 -13.89 -2.75
CA SER A 143 2.88 -13.66 -3.24
C SER A 143 1.87 -14.00 -2.15
N GLY A 144 1.15 -13.00 -1.65
CA GLY A 144 0.14 -13.22 -0.60
C GLY A 144 -1.10 -13.95 -1.12
N ARG A 145 -1.46 -13.75 -2.38
CA ARG A 145 -2.77 -14.07 -2.95
C ARG A 145 -3.86 -13.22 -2.32
N ALA A 146 -5.08 -13.81 -2.18
CA ALA A 146 -6.21 -13.09 -1.59
C ALA A 146 -6.03 -12.93 -0.07
N GLY A 147 -6.42 -11.79 0.45
CA GLY A 147 -6.24 -11.38 1.84
C GLY A 147 -5.48 -10.06 1.93
N ALA A 148 -5.39 -9.50 3.12
CA ALA A 148 -4.54 -8.34 3.37
C ALA A 148 -3.19 -8.80 3.92
N ASP A 149 -2.26 -9.06 3.04
CA ASP A 149 -1.02 -9.76 3.33
C ASP A 149 0.12 -8.83 3.77
N ARG A 150 1.04 -9.37 4.55
CA ARG A 150 2.26 -8.66 4.95
C ARG A 150 3.48 -9.43 4.49
N MET A 151 4.26 -8.83 3.62
CA MET A 151 5.42 -9.45 3.01
C MET A 151 6.71 -8.74 3.44
N PHE A 152 7.73 -9.52 3.75
CA PHE A 152 9.05 -9.08 4.21
C PHE A 152 10.09 -9.90 3.45
N GLY A 153 10.81 -9.33 2.52
CA GLY A 153 11.83 -10.03 1.73
C GLY A 153 13.09 -10.29 2.52
N LEU A 154 13.46 -9.35 3.36
CA LEU A 154 14.76 -9.26 4.02
C LEU A 154 15.83 -8.87 3.00
N ALA A 155 17.08 -9.40 3.17
CA ALA A 155 18.15 -9.09 2.24
C ALA A 155 17.99 -9.89 0.93
N GLY A 156 18.33 -9.30 -0.19
CA GLY A 156 18.21 -9.89 -1.52
C GLY A 156 17.51 -8.95 -2.48
N ASN A 157 17.42 -9.30 -3.75
CA ASN A 157 16.57 -8.55 -4.68
C ASN A 157 15.26 -9.30 -4.79
N ASP A 158 14.26 -8.84 -4.04
CA ASP A 158 13.01 -9.55 -3.86
C ASP A 158 11.91 -9.07 -4.84
N THR A 159 10.95 -9.93 -5.09
CA THR A 159 9.80 -9.60 -5.94
C THR A 159 8.51 -9.86 -5.17
N TYR A 160 7.68 -8.84 -5.05
CA TYR A 160 6.40 -8.90 -4.39
C TYR A 160 5.26 -8.90 -5.41
N ILE A 161 4.34 -9.85 -5.28
CA ILE A 161 3.13 -9.91 -6.09
C ILE A 161 1.98 -9.35 -5.27
N ILE A 162 1.41 -8.24 -5.73
CA ILE A 162 0.30 -7.51 -5.10
C ILE A 162 -0.94 -7.68 -5.97
N ASP A 163 -1.99 -8.28 -5.44
CA ASP A 163 -3.26 -8.47 -6.12
C ASP A 163 -4.47 -7.94 -5.33
N GLU A 164 -4.25 -7.56 -4.06
CA GLU A 164 -5.23 -6.88 -3.22
C GLU A 164 -4.68 -5.55 -2.69
N ALA A 165 -5.56 -4.56 -2.51
CA ALA A 165 -5.19 -3.24 -2.02
C ALA A 165 -4.72 -3.25 -0.55
N GLY A 166 -5.07 -4.31 0.18
CA GLY A 166 -4.67 -4.51 1.57
C GLY A 166 -3.25 -5.02 1.77
N ASP A 167 -2.57 -5.40 0.70
CA ASP A 167 -1.22 -5.96 0.76
C ASP A 167 -0.17 -4.92 1.13
N VAL A 168 0.77 -5.35 1.93
CA VAL A 168 1.80 -4.50 2.49
C VAL A 168 3.18 -5.12 2.31
N VAL A 169 4.06 -4.42 1.61
CA VAL A 169 5.49 -4.73 1.48
C VAL A 169 6.27 -3.98 2.55
N ASN A 170 7.21 -4.63 3.21
CA ASN A 170 8.09 -4.02 4.20
C ASN A 170 9.54 -4.39 3.89
N GLU A 171 10.34 -3.36 3.59
CA GLU A 171 11.77 -3.47 3.37
C GLU A 171 12.55 -2.58 4.33
N ALA A 172 13.81 -2.94 4.57
CA ALA A 172 14.73 -2.12 5.32
C ALA A 172 15.77 -1.48 4.41
N GLU A 173 16.49 -0.50 4.93
CA GLU A 173 17.57 0.17 4.21
C GLU A 173 18.69 -0.81 3.88
N ASP A 174 19.17 -0.79 2.63
CA ASP A 174 20.26 -1.62 2.11
C ASP A 174 19.94 -3.14 1.99
N ASP A 175 18.66 -3.55 2.04
CA ASP A 175 18.29 -4.96 1.90
C ASP A 175 18.33 -5.47 0.44
N GLY A 176 18.33 -4.59 -0.57
CA GLY A 176 18.45 -5.00 -1.98
C GLY A 176 17.99 -3.97 -3.00
N LEU A 177 17.66 -4.45 -4.19
CA LEU A 177 16.87 -3.74 -5.20
C LEU A 177 15.59 -4.53 -5.40
N ASP A 178 14.49 -3.98 -4.90
CA ASP A 178 13.26 -4.70 -4.72
C ASP A 178 12.17 -4.27 -5.70
N MET A 179 11.35 -5.22 -6.12
CA MET A 179 10.34 -5.01 -7.15
C MET A 179 8.95 -5.39 -6.66
N VAL A 180 8.01 -4.47 -6.82
CA VAL A 180 6.58 -4.76 -6.71
C VAL A 180 5.99 -4.99 -8.10
N ARG A 181 5.22 -6.05 -8.25
CA ARG A 181 4.36 -6.35 -9.40
C ARG A 181 2.91 -6.30 -8.94
N SER A 182 2.20 -5.24 -9.30
CA SER A 182 0.83 -5.02 -8.80
C SER A 182 -0.21 -5.09 -9.90
N SER A 183 -1.32 -5.78 -9.65
CA SER A 183 -2.52 -5.75 -10.51
C SER A 183 -3.54 -4.70 -10.09
N VAL A 184 -3.27 -3.99 -8.99
CA VAL A 184 -4.10 -2.92 -8.42
C VAL A 184 -3.29 -1.63 -8.31
N THR A 185 -3.95 -0.52 -8.02
CA THR A 185 -3.26 0.73 -7.67
C THR A 185 -2.35 0.50 -6.47
N HIS A 186 -1.08 0.91 -6.59
CA HIS A 186 -0.10 0.67 -5.55
C HIS A 186 0.85 1.87 -5.36
N THR A 187 1.19 2.11 -4.10
CA THR A 187 2.20 3.10 -3.70
C THR A 187 3.39 2.36 -3.09
N LEU A 188 4.58 2.59 -3.64
CA LEU A 188 5.81 2.02 -3.12
C LEU A 188 6.08 2.57 -1.71
N ARG A 189 6.42 1.67 -0.80
CA ARG A 189 6.97 2.03 0.51
C ARG A 189 8.45 2.37 0.40
N ASN A 190 9.00 2.94 1.47
CA ASN A 190 10.43 3.22 1.55
C ASN A 190 11.25 1.95 1.28
N HIS A 191 12.40 2.12 0.63
CA HIS A 191 13.35 1.04 0.31
C HIS A 191 12.82 0.01 -0.69
N VAL A 192 11.84 0.39 -1.54
CA VAL A 192 11.44 -0.38 -2.72
C VAL A 192 11.66 0.51 -3.94
N GLU A 193 12.36 0.01 -4.96
CA GLU A 193 12.81 0.83 -6.10
C GLU A 193 11.92 0.64 -7.33
N ASP A 194 11.42 -0.56 -7.57
CA ASP A 194 10.76 -0.89 -8.83
C ASP A 194 9.26 -1.19 -8.64
N LEU A 195 8.42 -0.63 -9.53
CA LEU A 195 6.99 -0.95 -9.63
C LEU A 195 6.62 -1.30 -11.07
N ILE A 196 5.99 -2.45 -11.24
CA ILE A 196 5.39 -2.85 -12.51
C ILE A 196 3.90 -3.07 -12.30
N LEU A 197 3.07 -2.27 -12.94
CA LEU A 197 1.62 -2.53 -13.00
C LEU A 197 1.36 -3.67 -13.99
N THR A 198 0.57 -4.63 -13.57
CA THR A 198 0.26 -5.85 -14.33
C THR A 198 -1.21 -5.88 -14.72
N GLY A 199 -1.62 -6.89 -15.52
CA GLY A 199 -3.00 -7.02 -15.96
C GLY A 199 -3.41 -5.96 -16.98
N VAL A 200 -4.73 -5.76 -17.14
CA VAL A 200 -5.34 -4.88 -18.14
C VAL A 200 -6.33 -3.88 -17.54
N ALA A 201 -6.48 -3.88 -16.22
CA ALA A 201 -7.33 -2.93 -15.50
C ALA A 201 -6.60 -1.60 -15.33
N THR A 202 -7.37 -0.51 -15.26
CA THR A 202 -6.84 0.80 -14.88
C THR A 202 -6.28 0.74 -13.45
N ALA A 203 -5.03 1.11 -13.30
CA ALA A 203 -4.35 1.18 -12.01
C ALA A 203 -3.37 2.35 -12.02
N SER A 204 -3.05 2.88 -10.86
CA SER A 204 -2.05 3.93 -10.69
C SER A 204 -0.81 3.38 -9.98
N GLY A 205 0.36 3.88 -10.39
CA GLY A 205 1.64 3.56 -9.76
C GLY A 205 2.24 4.81 -9.14
N ILE A 206 2.51 4.75 -7.84
CA ILE A 206 3.10 5.86 -7.10
C ILE A 206 4.41 5.37 -6.49
N GLY A 207 5.47 6.14 -6.70
CA GLY A 207 6.80 5.87 -6.15
C GLY A 207 6.93 6.24 -4.67
N ASN A 208 8.15 6.48 -4.27
CA ASN A 208 8.53 7.00 -2.95
C ASN A 208 9.53 8.15 -3.13
N ASN A 209 10.35 8.46 -2.10
CA ASN A 209 11.33 9.55 -2.22
C ASN A 209 12.72 9.09 -2.69
N LEU A 210 12.85 7.86 -3.17
CA LEU A 210 14.06 7.32 -3.77
C LEU A 210 13.94 7.32 -5.31
N PRO A 211 15.04 7.24 -6.06
CA PRO A 211 14.96 6.98 -7.49
C PRO A 211 14.19 5.69 -7.79
N ASN A 212 13.04 5.80 -8.44
CA ASN A 212 12.17 4.68 -8.76
C ASN A 212 12.12 4.37 -10.26
N SER A 213 11.85 3.11 -10.59
CA SER A 213 11.50 2.68 -11.94
C SER A 213 10.05 2.18 -11.94
N ILE A 214 9.15 2.95 -12.56
CA ILE A 214 7.71 2.65 -12.57
C ILE A 214 7.25 2.37 -13.99
N THR A 215 6.67 1.21 -14.21
CA THR A 215 6.12 0.81 -15.51
C THR A 215 4.62 0.53 -15.38
N GLY A 216 3.83 1.24 -16.17
CA GLY A 216 2.39 1.03 -16.33
C GLY A 216 2.06 -0.23 -17.14
N ASN A 217 0.78 -0.53 -17.25
CA ASN A 217 0.26 -1.67 -18.00
C ASN A 217 -0.27 -1.24 -19.39
N SER A 218 -1.29 -1.90 -19.91
CA SER A 218 -1.91 -1.56 -21.22
C SER A 218 -3.16 -0.69 -21.09
N ALA A 219 -3.56 -0.30 -19.89
CA ALA A 219 -4.70 0.59 -19.62
C ALA A 219 -4.19 2.01 -19.34
N ASN A 220 -5.11 2.96 -19.20
CA ASN A 220 -4.76 4.33 -18.81
C ASN A 220 -4.27 4.36 -17.37
N ASN A 221 -3.03 4.75 -17.16
CA ASN A 221 -2.40 4.80 -15.85
C ASN A 221 -2.12 6.25 -15.39
N ILE A 222 -2.06 6.45 -14.09
CA ILE A 222 -1.42 7.61 -13.50
C ILE A 222 -0.15 7.11 -12.84
N LEU A 223 1.01 7.59 -13.33
CA LEU A 223 2.31 7.26 -12.77
C LEU A 223 2.89 8.50 -12.11
N ASN A 224 3.26 8.41 -10.86
CA ASN A 224 3.83 9.50 -10.08
C ASN A 224 5.12 9.03 -9.40
N GLY A 225 6.28 9.59 -9.78
CA GLY A 225 7.58 9.25 -9.20
C GLY A 225 7.72 9.72 -7.76
N LEU A 226 7.10 10.84 -7.41
CA LEU A 226 7.35 11.64 -6.21
C LEU A 226 8.71 12.31 -6.28
N ALA A 227 9.59 12.16 -5.29
CA ALA A 227 10.91 12.77 -5.29
C ALA A 227 11.99 11.74 -5.58
N GLY A 228 12.99 12.11 -6.34
CA GLY A 228 14.05 11.22 -6.82
C GLY A 228 14.28 11.45 -8.30
N ASP A 229 15.36 10.92 -8.84
CA ASP A 229 15.57 10.90 -10.30
C ASP A 229 14.90 9.63 -10.86
N ASP A 230 13.62 9.74 -11.23
CA ASP A 230 12.74 8.63 -11.54
C ASP A 230 12.74 8.21 -13.02
N SER A 231 12.37 6.97 -13.30
CA SER A 231 12.15 6.45 -14.65
C SER A 231 10.72 5.94 -14.79
N LEU A 232 9.84 6.71 -15.43
CA LEU A 232 8.44 6.39 -15.62
C LEU A 232 8.19 5.95 -17.07
N ARG A 233 7.46 4.83 -17.24
CA ARG A 233 7.00 4.32 -18.53
C ARG A 233 5.51 4.04 -18.49
N GLY A 234 4.70 4.77 -19.28
CA GLY A 234 3.25 4.60 -19.35
C GLY A 234 2.81 3.21 -19.77
N GLY A 235 3.30 2.75 -20.91
CA GLY A 235 2.93 1.45 -21.50
C GLY A 235 1.95 1.59 -22.64
N GLY A 236 0.75 1.10 -22.51
CA GLY A 236 -0.32 1.34 -23.46
C GLY A 236 -1.46 2.08 -22.78
N GLY A 237 -2.33 2.72 -23.57
CA GLY A 237 -3.39 3.55 -23.03
C GLY A 237 -3.01 5.03 -23.01
N ASP A 238 -3.93 5.86 -22.56
CA ASP A 238 -3.73 7.29 -22.40
C ASP A 238 -3.25 7.55 -20.96
N ASP A 239 -1.93 7.76 -20.79
CA ASP A 239 -1.30 7.78 -19.49
C ASP A 239 -1.01 9.20 -19.00
N ARG A 240 -0.99 9.40 -17.68
CA ARG A 240 -0.48 10.61 -17.06
C ARG A 240 0.80 10.30 -16.29
N LEU A 241 1.90 10.92 -16.69
CA LEU A 241 3.21 10.78 -16.09
C LEU A 241 3.56 12.05 -15.32
N ILE A 242 3.93 11.90 -14.06
CA ILE A 242 4.30 12.96 -13.13
C ILE A 242 5.64 12.56 -12.55
N GLY A 243 6.72 13.21 -12.97
CA GLY A 243 8.05 12.95 -12.43
C GLY A 243 8.11 13.34 -10.96
N GLY A 244 7.77 14.57 -10.68
CA GLY A 244 7.91 15.18 -9.36
C GLY A 244 9.18 16.03 -9.25
N PRO A 245 9.71 16.25 -8.05
CA PRO A 245 11.03 16.86 -7.86
C PRO A 245 12.15 15.87 -8.19
N GLY A 246 12.90 16.12 -9.25
CA GLY A 246 14.00 15.29 -9.74
C GLY A 246 14.36 15.58 -11.18
N ASN A 247 15.33 14.88 -11.74
CA ASN A 247 15.59 14.91 -13.17
C ASN A 247 15.08 13.62 -13.79
N ASP A 248 13.80 13.59 -14.09
CA ASP A 248 13.09 12.38 -14.40
C ASP A 248 13.22 11.97 -15.87
N ARG A 249 13.09 10.70 -16.10
CA ARG A 249 13.04 10.08 -17.42
C ARG A 249 11.63 9.58 -17.70
N LEU A 250 10.93 10.24 -18.61
CA LEU A 250 9.53 9.98 -18.91
C LEU A 250 9.36 9.38 -20.30
N ILE A 251 8.61 8.29 -20.40
CA ILE A 251 8.30 7.58 -21.64
C ILE A 251 6.79 7.30 -21.66
N GLY A 252 6.06 7.98 -22.54
CA GLY A 252 4.62 7.77 -22.69
C GLY A 252 4.28 6.42 -23.30
N SER A 253 5.01 6.00 -24.30
CA SER A 253 4.81 4.81 -25.14
C SER A 253 3.55 4.90 -26.01
N GLY A 254 2.54 4.04 -25.82
CA GLY A 254 1.34 4.04 -26.68
C GLY A 254 0.23 4.95 -26.16
N GLY A 255 -0.62 5.49 -27.04
CA GLY A 255 -1.78 6.29 -26.65
C GLY A 255 -1.59 7.79 -26.74
N ARG A 256 -2.38 8.54 -25.96
CA ARG A 256 -2.31 10.00 -25.80
C ARG A 256 -1.86 10.31 -24.38
N ASN A 257 -0.59 10.62 -24.23
CA ASN A 257 -0.01 10.75 -22.91
C ASN A 257 0.05 12.22 -22.45
N ALA A 258 -0.07 12.39 -21.15
CA ALA A 258 0.03 13.68 -20.50
C ALA A 258 1.24 13.72 -19.57
N PHE A 259 2.21 14.57 -19.88
CA PHE A 259 3.40 14.79 -19.06
C PHE A 259 3.14 16.00 -18.17
N GLN A 260 3.02 15.80 -16.85
CA GLN A 260 2.61 16.82 -15.91
C GLN A 260 3.81 17.37 -15.14
N PHE A 261 3.87 18.71 -15.04
CA PHE A 261 4.90 19.44 -14.31
C PHE A 261 4.24 20.17 -13.13
N ASP A 262 4.41 19.66 -11.93
CA ASP A 262 3.78 20.14 -10.71
C ASP A 262 4.76 20.40 -9.54
N ALA A 263 6.06 20.21 -9.79
CA ALA A 263 7.11 20.49 -8.81
C ALA A 263 7.84 21.80 -9.14
N PRO A 264 8.37 22.53 -8.15
CA PRO A 264 9.10 23.78 -8.35
C PRO A 264 10.24 23.63 -9.34
N LEU A 265 10.32 24.54 -10.32
CA LEU A 265 11.27 24.45 -11.41
C LEU A 265 12.72 24.73 -10.96
N ASN A 266 13.63 23.86 -11.35
CA ASN A 266 15.06 24.05 -11.18
C ASN A 266 15.83 23.42 -12.34
N ALA A 267 16.54 24.22 -13.12
CA ALA A 267 17.24 23.76 -14.32
C ALA A 267 18.33 22.71 -14.08
N LEU A 268 18.77 22.51 -12.83
CA LEU A 268 19.82 21.57 -12.45
C LEU A 268 19.28 20.32 -11.75
N THR A 269 18.25 20.48 -10.93
CA THR A 269 17.75 19.43 -10.03
C THR A 269 16.29 19.06 -10.26
N ASN A 270 15.63 19.71 -11.22
CA ASN A 270 14.23 19.37 -11.61
C ASN A 270 14.01 19.80 -13.07
N ALA A 271 14.55 19.00 -14.00
CA ALA A 271 14.41 19.26 -15.42
C ALA A 271 14.36 17.94 -16.19
N ASP A 272 13.17 17.49 -16.50
CA ASP A 272 12.87 16.16 -16.98
C ASP A 272 13.26 15.91 -18.43
N ARG A 273 13.34 14.64 -18.78
CA ARG A 273 13.59 14.17 -20.13
C ARG A 273 12.42 13.34 -20.64
N ILE A 274 11.68 13.87 -21.60
CA ILE A 274 10.63 13.12 -22.30
C ILE A 274 11.26 12.49 -23.53
N LEU A 275 11.21 11.16 -23.63
CA LEU A 275 11.99 10.43 -24.61
C LEU A 275 11.27 10.21 -25.94
N ASP A 276 9.94 10.17 -25.92
CA ASP A 276 9.11 9.75 -27.05
C ASP A 276 7.89 10.65 -27.31
N PHE A 277 7.95 11.91 -26.90
CA PHE A 277 6.85 12.87 -27.09
C PHE A 277 6.37 12.92 -28.56
N ASP A 278 5.11 12.60 -28.79
CA ASP A 278 4.42 12.67 -30.08
C ASP A 278 3.45 13.87 -30.12
N PRO A 279 3.79 14.98 -30.79
CA PRO A 279 2.91 16.17 -30.83
C PRO A 279 1.53 15.92 -31.45
N ALA A 280 1.34 14.78 -32.16
CA ALA A 280 0.03 14.44 -32.73
C ALA A 280 -0.92 13.83 -31.68
N LYS A 281 -0.41 13.47 -30.49
CA LYS A 281 -1.15 12.73 -29.47
C LYS A 281 -0.95 13.27 -28.07
N ASP A 282 0.30 13.57 -27.71
CA ASP A 282 0.71 13.85 -26.35
C ASP A 282 0.56 15.32 -25.98
N VAL A 283 0.51 15.59 -24.67
CA VAL A 283 0.36 16.96 -24.14
C VAL A 283 1.25 17.15 -22.91
N MET A 284 1.79 18.35 -22.74
CA MET A 284 2.44 18.81 -21.52
C MET A 284 1.45 19.58 -20.66
N ARG A 285 1.25 19.13 -19.41
CA ARG A 285 0.34 19.76 -18.43
C ARG A 285 1.15 20.66 -17.49
N LEU A 286 0.89 21.94 -17.53
CA LEU A 286 1.57 22.95 -16.74
C LEU A 286 0.68 23.37 -15.57
N ILE A 287 1.10 23.07 -14.34
CA ILE A 287 0.31 23.40 -13.14
C ILE A 287 0.55 24.88 -12.77
N GLY A 288 -0.51 25.67 -12.67
CA GLY A 288 -0.44 27.13 -12.49
C GLY A 288 0.36 27.57 -11.27
N GLU A 289 0.40 26.82 -10.17
CA GLU A 289 1.25 27.11 -9.02
C GLU A 289 2.75 27.12 -9.38
N VAL A 290 3.16 26.26 -10.29
CA VAL A 290 4.54 26.17 -10.77
C VAL A 290 4.80 27.16 -11.89
N PHE A 291 3.77 27.50 -12.68
CA PHE A 291 3.83 28.40 -13.82
C PHE A 291 2.95 29.66 -13.60
N PRO A 292 3.22 30.47 -12.58
CA PRO A 292 2.29 31.53 -12.12
C PRO A 292 2.01 32.65 -13.13
N ALA A 293 2.88 32.84 -14.13
CA ALA A 293 2.60 33.79 -15.20
C ALA A 293 1.63 33.26 -16.28
N LEU A 294 1.25 31.97 -16.21
CA LEU A 294 0.20 31.37 -17.04
C LEU A 294 -1.13 31.44 -16.26
N THR A 295 -1.85 32.53 -16.43
CA THR A 295 -3.00 32.88 -15.58
C THR A 295 -4.35 32.34 -16.09
N THR A 296 -4.38 31.66 -17.23
CA THR A 296 -5.61 31.17 -17.87
C THR A 296 -5.53 29.66 -18.05
N ALA A 297 -6.48 28.94 -17.47
CA ALA A 297 -6.61 27.50 -17.66
C ALA A 297 -6.98 27.11 -19.09
N GLY A 298 -6.64 25.88 -19.45
CA GLY A 298 -6.92 25.31 -20.76
C GLY A 298 -5.74 25.39 -21.72
N ALA A 299 -5.99 25.49 -23.02
CA ALA A 299 -4.93 25.51 -24.02
C ALA A 299 -4.01 26.73 -23.82
N LEU A 300 -2.70 26.50 -23.92
CA LEU A 300 -1.72 27.58 -23.83
C LEU A 300 -1.98 28.63 -24.94
N PRO A 301 -2.14 29.93 -24.63
CA PRO A 301 -2.29 30.98 -25.62
C PRO A 301 -1.13 30.97 -26.62
N VAL A 302 -1.43 31.16 -27.91
CA VAL A 302 -0.40 31.21 -28.98
C VAL A 302 0.67 32.27 -28.69
N ALA A 303 0.28 33.41 -28.10
CA ALA A 303 1.20 34.49 -27.75
C ALA A 303 2.13 34.13 -26.58
N ALA A 304 1.81 33.08 -25.80
CA ALA A 304 2.64 32.64 -24.69
C ALA A 304 3.68 31.58 -25.10
N PHE A 305 3.66 31.10 -26.36
CA PHE A 305 4.60 30.12 -26.87
C PHE A 305 5.56 30.72 -27.88
N ARG A 306 6.83 30.44 -27.73
CA ARG A 306 7.90 30.85 -28.64
C ARG A 306 8.79 29.69 -29.04
N ALA A 307 8.88 29.38 -30.34
CA ALA A 307 9.94 28.56 -30.90
C ALA A 307 11.22 29.40 -31.01
N GLY A 308 12.15 29.21 -30.06
CA GLY A 308 13.39 29.97 -29.95
C GLY A 308 14.02 29.82 -28.58
N VAL A 309 15.28 30.24 -28.46
CA VAL A 309 16.08 30.12 -27.23
C VAL A 309 15.87 31.25 -26.23
N ALA A 310 15.22 32.33 -26.67
CA ALA A 310 14.94 33.51 -25.83
C ALA A 310 13.57 34.11 -26.20
N ALA A 311 12.97 34.82 -25.26
CA ALA A 311 11.74 35.57 -25.47
C ALA A 311 11.96 36.71 -26.49
N ASN A 312 10.96 36.99 -27.29
CA ASN A 312 10.96 38.05 -28.27
C ASN A 312 10.10 39.26 -27.84
N ASP A 313 9.11 38.98 -27.00
CA ASP A 313 8.24 39.98 -26.39
C ASP A 313 7.81 39.62 -24.97
N ALA A 314 7.07 40.55 -24.35
CA ALA A 314 6.66 40.41 -22.96
C ALA A 314 5.56 39.35 -22.72
N SER A 315 4.98 38.76 -23.77
CA SER A 315 3.96 37.70 -23.64
C SER A 315 4.51 36.28 -23.72
N ASP A 316 5.74 36.13 -24.25
CA ASP A 316 6.41 34.81 -24.34
C ASP A 316 6.63 34.23 -22.95
N ARG A 317 6.14 33.00 -22.71
CA ARG A 317 6.24 32.32 -21.41
C ARG A 317 6.90 30.94 -21.55
N ILE A 318 6.57 30.21 -22.59
CA ILE A 318 7.14 28.91 -22.90
C ILE A 318 8.06 29.04 -24.11
N LEU A 319 9.35 28.80 -23.89
CA LEU A 319 10.38 28.88 -24.90
C LEU A 319 10.83 27.47 -25.29
N TYR A 320 10.81 27.18 -26.58
CA TYR A 320 11.23 25.88 -27.08
C TYR A 320 12.38 26.03 -28.07
N ASP A 321 13.50 25.39 -27.78
CA ASP A 321 14.64 25.33 -28.71
C ASP A 321 14.50 24.10 -29.64
N PRO A 322 14.13 24.28 -30.91
CA PRO A 322 13.92 23.18 -31.82
C PRO A 322 15.23 22.46 -32.23
N ALA A 323 16.41 23.00 -31.91
CA ALA A 323 17.67 22.34 -32.20
C ALA A 323 18.09 21.36 -31.10
N THR A 324 17.69 21.59 -29.89
CA THR A 324 18.09 20.79 -28.70
C THR A 324 16.92 20.08 -28.01
N GLY A 325 15.67 20.44 -28.34
CA GLY A 325 14.47 19.96 -27.67
C GLY A 325 14.23 20.54 -26.28
N ILE A 326 15.00 21.55 -25.88
CA ILE A 326 14.89 22.14 -24.54
C ILE A 326 13.65 23.02 -24.46
N VAL A 327 12.84 22.79 -23.41
CA VAL A 327 11.67 23.59 -23.06
C VAL A 327 12.00 24.39 -21.78
N ARG A 328 11.70 25.69 -21.83
CA ARG A 328 11.95 26.63 -20.72
C ARG A 328 10.69 27.40 -20.36
N TYR A 329 10.60 27.77 -19.13
CA TYR A 329 9.62 28.74 -18.62
C TYR A 329 10.29 30.10 -18.39
N ASP A 330 9.70 31.14 -18.91
CA ASP A 330 10.10 32.53 -18.76
C ASP A 330 8.97 33.31 -18.09
N ALA A 331 9.18 33.73 -16.84
CA ALA A 331 8.11 34.33 -16.05
C ALA A 331 7.77 35.77 -16.48
N ASP A 332 8.70 36.49 -17.12
CA ASP A 332 8.55 37.93 -17.46
C ASP A 332 8.81 38.24 -18.95
N GLY A 333 9.08 37.23 -19.77
CA GLY A 333 9.34 37.38 -21.20
C GLY A 333 10.63 38.12 -21.48
N THR A 334 10.56 39.32 -22.07
CA THR A 334 11.75 40.17 -22.32
C THR A 334 12.25 40.89 -21.06
N GLY A 335 11.73 40.55 -19.91
CA GLY A 335 12.19 41.10 -18.62
C GLY A 335 13.57 40.62 -18.17
N PRO A 336 14.03 41.03 -16.99
CA PRO A 336 15.38 40.71 -16.52
C PRO A 336 15.52 39.29 -15.89
N MET A 337 14.42 38.56 -15.72
CA MET A 337 14.46 37.22 -15.13
C MET A 337 14.98 36.21 -16.15
N ALA A 338 15.85 35.30 -15.69
CA ALA A 338 16.33 34.24 -16.56
C ALA A 338 15.28 33.12 -16.71
N SER A 339 15.07 32.68 -17.94
CA SER A 339 14.21 31.52 -18.18
C SER A 339 14.77 30.24 -17.59
N VAL A 340 13.89 29.38 -17.02
CA VAL A 340 14.26 28.15 -16.33
C VAL A 340 13.93 26.95 -17.22
N ARG A 341 14.91 26.07 -17.49
CA ARG A 341 14.66 24.79 -18.17
C ARG A 341 13.87 23.90 -17.22
N PHE A 342 12.81 23.28 -17.73
CA PHE A 342 12.02 22.30 -16.99
C PHE A 342 11.85 20.96 -17.72
N ALA A 343 12.05 20.96 -19.05
CA ALA A 343 11.98 19.73 -19.81
C ALA A 343 12.96 19.70 -20.99
N THR A 344 13.22 18.50 -21.48
CA THR A 344 13.93 18.26 -22.76
C THR A 344 13.19 17.15 -23.52
N LEU A 345 12.69 17.46 -24.71
CA LEU A 345 12.12 16.50 -25.65
C LEU A 345 13.26 15.89 -26.47
N VAL A 346 13.60 14.63 -26.22
CA VAL A 346 14.86 14.03 -26.74
C VAL A 346 14.91 13.98 -28.25
N SER A 347 13.78 13.76 -28.93
CA SER A 347 13.70 13.78 -30.40
C SER A 347 13.61 15.16 -31.01
N ALA A 348 13.58 16.23 -30.23
CA ALA A 348 13.35 17.62 -30.61
C ALA A 348 12.21 17.77 -31.64
N PRO A 349 11.00 17.25 -31.39
CA PRO A 349 9.90 17.29 -32.36
C PRO A 349 9.42 18.73 -32.56
N ALA A 350 8.76 18.99 -33.69
CA ALA A 350 8.11 20.29 -33.91
C ALA A 350 6.86 20.43 -33.04
N ILE A 351 6.93 21.27 -32.02
CA ILE A 351 5.83 21.54 -31.10
C ILE A 351 5.30 22.97 -31.24
N THR A 352 4.11 23.20 -30.77
CA THR A 352 3.38 24.48 -30.78
C THR A 352 2.71 24.74 -29.42
N SER A 353 2.00 25.86 -29.27
CA SER A 353 1.19 26.11 -28.07
C SER A 353 0.09 25.07 -27.85
N ALA A 354 -0.36 24.35 -28.89
CA ALA A 354 -1.41 23.34 -28.78
C ALA A 354 -0.96 22.10 -28.03
N ASP A 355 0.35 21.88 -27.88
CA ASP A 355 0.94 20.77 -27.17
C ASP A 355 1.01 21.00 -25.65
N PHE A 356 0.46 22.12 -25.18
CA PHE A 356 0.45 22.50 -23.77
C PHE A 356 -0.96 22.79 -23.28
N VAL A 357 -1.23 22.30 -22.07
CA VAL A 357 -2.45 22.63 -21.31
C VAL A 357 -2.05 23.21 -19.96
N VAL A 358 -2.52 24.42 -19.70
CA VAL A 358 -2.40 25.05 -18.38
C VAL A 358 -3.51 24.51 -17.50
N VAL A 359 -3.12 23.87 -16.42
CA VAL A 359 -4.05 23.38 -15.41
C VAL A 359 -4.03 24.41 -14.28
N ASP A 360 -5.17 25.05 -14.04
CA ASP A 360 -5.26 25.94 -12.89
C ASP A 360 -4.82 25.19 -11.65
N PRO A 361 -4.03 25.81 -10.78
CA PRO A 361 -4.03 25.39 -9.43
C PRO A 361 -5.50 25.38 -9.02
N VAL A 362 -6.01 24.24 -8.59
CA VAL A 362 -7.29 24.21 -7.88
C VAL A 362 -7.11 25.27 -6.80
N VAL A 363 -7.74 26.41 -7.01
CA VAL A 363 -7.51 27.62 -6.24
C VAL A 363 -7.56 27.22 -4.80
N THR A 364 -6.42 27.31 -4.13
CA THR A 364 -6.29 27.26 -2.68
C THR A 364 -6.72 25.99 -1.93
N ALA A 365 -7.36 25.01 -2.54
CA ALA A 365 -7.72 23.81 -1.79
C ALA A 365 -6.54 22.81 -1.78
N VAL A 366 -6.09 22.47 -0.60
CA VAL A 366 -5.08 21.43 -0.38
C VAL A 366 -5.62 20.11 -0.91
N ASN A 367 -4.89 19.49 -1.83
CA ASN A 367 -5.28 18.22 -2.43
C ASN A 367 -4.91 17.07 -1.49
N PHE A 368 -5.92 16.30 -1.08
CA PHE A 368 -5.72 15.19 -0.14
C PHE A 368 -4.72 14.18 -0.66
N THR A 369 -4.95 13.64 -1.86
CA THR A 369 -4.12 12.56 -2.44
C THR A 369 -2.68 12.99 -2.68
N ARG A 370 -2.45 14.26 -3.07
CA ARG A 370 -1.13 14.77 -3.45
C ARG A 370 -0.33 15.35 -2.29
N GLN A 371 -1.00 15.93 -1.29
CA GLN A 371 -0.33 16.70 -0.24
C GLN A 371 -0.55 16.12 1.17
N ILE A 372 -1.70 15.51 1.44
CA ILE A 372 -2.00 14.93 2.75
C ILE A 372 -1.63 13.46 2.82
N GLN A 373 -2.06 12.66 1.82
CA GLN A 373 -1.79 11.23 1.80
C GLN A 373 -0.28 10.88 1.85
N PRO A 374 0.62 11.57 1.15
CA PRO A 374 2.06 11.32 1.28
C PRO A 374 2.58 11.51 2.71
N ILE A 375 2.07 12.51 3.45
CA ILE A 375 2.44 12.72 4.86
C ILE A 375 2.03 11.48 5.68
N PHE A 376 0.83 10.96 5.46
CA PHE A 376 0.35 9.78 6.17
C PHE A 376 1.13 8.52 5.79
N THR A 377 1.39 8.31 4.51
CA THR A 377 2.15 7.17 4.01
C THR A 377 3.57 7.13 4.59
N GLN A 378 4.25 8.27 4.65
CA GLN A 378 5.60 8.33 5.19
C GLN A 378 5.68 8.25 6.72
N ARG A 379 4.68 8.77 7.42
CA ARG A 379 4.81 9.06 8.86
C ARG A 379 3.83 8.30 9.74
N CYS A 380 2.74 7.77 9.21
CA CYS A 380 1.64 7.25 10.01
C CYS A 380 1.21 5.83 9.64
N ASP A 381 1.26 5.49 8.37
CA ASP A 381 0.80 4.24 7.79
C ASP A 381 1.48 3.00 8.41
N HIS A 382 2.77 3.08 8.74
CA HIS A 382 3.50 2.00 9.43
C HIS A 382 2.77 1.44 10.68
N CYS A 383 2.02 2.28 11.40
CA CYS A 383 1.24 1.87 12.58
C CYS A 383 -0.27 1.87 12.31
N HIS A 384 -0.72 2.57 11.28
CA HIS A 384 -2.13 2.83 11.00
C HIS A 384 -2.55 2.26 9.63
N SER A 385 -2.31 0.95 9.41
CA SER A 385 -2.75 0.24 8.21
C SER A 385 -3.36 -1.12 8.56
N GLY A 386 -4.17 -1.66 7.64
CA GLY A 386 -4.81 -2.96 7.77
C GLY A 386 -5.90 -3.06 8.84
N SER A 387 -6.46 -4.24 9.00
CA SER A 387 -7.61 -4.50 9.90
C SER A 387 -7.32 -4.34 11.39
N SER A 388 -6.04 -4.38 11.78
CA SER A 388 -5.58 -4.23 13.18
C SER A 388 -5.11 -2.82 13.52
N ALA A 389 -5.35 -1.83 12.67
CA ALA A 389 -4.97 -0.44 12.90
C ALA A 389 -5.47 0.08 14.25
N PRO A 390 -4.61 0.76 15.06
CA PRO A 390 -5.00 1.26 16.37
C PRO A 390 -6.24 2.15 16.29
N GLN A 391 -7.21 1.89 17.19
CA GLN A 391 -8.49 2.62 17.24
C GLN A 391 -9.32 2.54 15.94
N GLY A 392 -9.04 1.55 15.06
CA GLY A 392 -9.70 1.41 13.78
C GLY A 392 -9.45 2.61 12.84
N LEU A 393 -8.30 3.27 12.96
CA LEU A 393 -7.90 4.36 12.10
C LEU A 393 -6.86 3.87 11.11
N ARG A 394 -7.25 3.70 9.85
CA ARG A 394 -6.35 3.35 8.75
C ARG A 394 -5.93 4.62 8.03
N LEU A 395 -4.65 4.78 7.81
CA LEU A 395 -4.07 5.95 7.13
C LEU A 395 -3.32 5.55 5.84
N ASP A 396 -3.56 4.32 5.36
CA ASP A 396 -3.20 3.90 4.02
C ASP A 396 -4.04 4.61 2.94
N ALA A 397 -3.56 4.61 1.70
CA ALA A 397 -4.11 5.41 0.61
C ALA A 397 -5.60 5.15 0.33
N ASP A 398 -6.05 3.90 0.50
CA ASP A 398 -7.42 3.51 0.15
C ASP A 398 -8.44 3.81 1.26
N ASN A 399 -7.98 3.97 2.50
CA ASN A 399 -8.86 4.04 3.66
C ASN A 399 -8.79 5.37 4.41
N SER A 400 -7.70 6.09 4.31
CA SER A 400 -7.40 7.26 5.15
C SER A 400 -8.47 8.34 5.11
N TYR A 401 -8.96 8.70 3.94
CA TYR A 401 -9.99 9.72 3.81
C TYR A 401 -11.31 9.29 4.48
N ALA A 402 -11.77 8.09 4.18
CA ALA A 402 -13.02 7.55 4.73
C ALA A 402 -12.94 7.34 6.25
N ASP A 403 -11.77 6.97 6.78
CA ASP A 403 -11.57 6.75 8.20
C ASP A 403 -11.34 8.06 8.98
N LEU A 404 -11.01 9.17 8.31
CA LEU A 404 -10.72 10.45 8.94
C LEU A 404 -11.90 11.42 8.94
N VAL A 405 -12.48 11.69 7.76
CA VAL A 405 -13.38 12.83 7.57
C VAL A 405 -14.77 12.54 8.08
N ASN A 406 -15.28 13.39 8.97
CA ASN A 406 -16.58 13.24 9.64
C ASN A 406 -16.75 11.98 10.51
N VAL A 407 -15.67 11.27 10.84
CA VAL A 407 -15.68 10.07 11.68
C VAL A 407 -15.42 10.45 13.14
N ASP A 408 -16.23 9.95 14.06
CA ASP A 408 -16.04 10.20 15.50
C ASP A 408 -14.73 9.57 16.00
N SER A 409 -14.02 10.28 16.86
CA SER A 409 -12.82 9.75 17.50
C SER A 409 -13.19 8.68 18.53
N ASN A 410 -12.54 7.51 18.47
CA ASN A 410 -12.73 6.47 19.48
C ASN A 410 -12.14 6.83 20.85
N GLU A 411 -11.11 7.69 20.88
CA GLU A 411 -10.46 8.13 22.13
C GLU A 411 -11.21 9.31 22.78
N VAL A 412 -11.78 10.20 21.97
CA VAL A 412 -12.55 11.36 22.41
C VAL A 412 -13.85 11.45 21.58
N PRO A 413 -14.91 10.71 21.94
CA PRO A 413 -16.14 10.64 21.11
C PRO A 413 -16.90 11.96 20.92
N SER A 414 -16.54 13.01 21.63
CA SER A 414 -17.07 14.37 21.42
C SER A 414 -16.38 15.13 20.29
N LEU A 415 -15.32 14.60 19.71
CA LEU A 415 -14.57 15.17 18.59
C LEU A 415 -14.64 14.25 17.38
N LYS A 416 -14.63 14.83 16.19
CA LYS A 416 -14.34 14.10 14.96
C LYS A 416 -12.84 13.85 14.83
N ARG A 417 -12.47 12.79 14.14
CA ARG A 417 -11.07 12.60 13.73
C ARG A 417 -10.60 13.78 12.87
N VAL A 418 -11.43 14.19 11.91
CA VAL A 418 -11.33 15.42 11.14
C VAL A 418 -12.73 16.05 11.04
N GLU A 419 -12.90 17.25 11.58
CA GLU A 419 -14.09 18.06 11.43
C GLU A 419 -13.88 19.05 10.28
N PRO A 420 -14.54 18.88 9.13
CA PRO A 420 -14.37 19.76 7.99
C PRO A 420 -14.65 21.24 8.33
N GLY A 421 -13.70 22.11 8.02
CA GLY A 421 -13.77 23.54 8.32
C GLY A 421 -13.27 23.92 9.71
N ASP A 422 -12.99 22.96 10.58
CA ASP A 422 -12.56 23.25 11.96
C ASP A 422 -11.30 22.44 12.37
N PRO A 423 -10.10 22.91 12.00
CA PRO A 423 -8.87 22.24 12.36
C PRO A 423 -8.60 22.16 13.87
N ASP A 424 -9.05 23.16 14.65
CA ASP A 424 -8.78 23.21 16.10
C ASP A 424 -9.60 22.15 16.85
N ASN A 425 -10.80 21.81 16.38
CA ASN A 425 -11.62 20.74 16.93
C ASN A 425 -11.46 19.40 16.20
N SER A 426 -10.51 19.30 15.28
CA SER A 426 -10.14 18.04 14.65
C SER A 426 -9.14 17.27 15.51
N TYR A 427 -9.51 16.05 15.92
CA TYR A 427 -8.68 15.24 16.82
C TYR A 427 -7.32 14.88 16.21
N LEU A 428 -7.27 14.70 14.89
CA LEU A 428 -6.01 14.49 14.14
C LEU A 428 -5.01 15.61 14.40
N VAL A 429 -5.44 16.88 14.29
CA VAL A 429 -4.58 18.06 14.51
C VAL A 429 -4.06 18.05 15.94
N GLN A 430 -4.94 17.87 16.93
CA GLN A 430 -4.54 17.81 18.32
C GLN A 430 -3.51 16.70 18.60
N LYS A 431 -3.62 15.55 17.90
CA LYS A 431 -2.67 14.44 18.04
C LYS A 431 -1.31 14.77 17.44
N VAL A 432 -1.25 15.35 16.25
CA VAL A 432 0.04 15.65 15.58
C VAL A 432 0.75 16.84 16.23
N GLU A 433 0.01 17.81 16.78
CA GLU A 433 0.55 18.92 17.57
C GLU A 433 0.96 18.52 18.98
N GLY A 434 0.35 17.46 19.53
CA GLY A 434 0.56 17.02 20.90
C GLY A 434 -0.26 17.78 21.93
N THR A 435 -1.38 18.38 21.52
CA THR A 435 -2.32 19.14 22.36
C THR A 435 -3.54 18.30 22.79
N ALA A 436 -3.65 17.06 22.30
CA ALA A 436 -4.77 16.17 22.61
C ALA A 436 -4.87 15.88 24.11
N ALA A 437 -6.09 15.97 24.65
CA ALA A 437 -6.37 15.70 26.06
C ALA A 437 -6.17 14.21 26.44
N VAL A 438 -6.27 13.32 25.49
CA VAL A 438 -6.16 11.86 25.69
C VAL A 438 -5.13 11.31 24.70
N GLY A 439 -4.35 10.33 25.15
CA GLY A 439 -3.32 9.68 24.33
C GLY A 439 -2.06 10.53 24.12
N GLY A 440 -1.02 9.91 23.61
CA GLY A 440 0.24 10.61 23.28
C GLY A 440 0.19 11.35 21.96
N ARG A 441 1.17 12.24 21.75
CA ARG A 441 1.42 12.87 20.45
C ARG A 441 1.75 11.83 19.40
N MET A 442 1.30 12.03 18.18
CA MET A 442 1.61 11.18 17.01
C MET A 442 2.60 11.88 16.04
N PRO A 443 3.49 11.14 15.38
CA PRO A 443 3.74 9.69 15.50
C PRO A 443 4.31 9.31 16.87
N LEU A 444 3.87 8.16 17.40
CA LEU A 444 4.29 7.70 18.73
C LEU A 444 5.72 7.13 18.65
N GLY A 445 6.63 7.72 19.43
CA GLY A 445 8.04 7.26 19.47
C GLY A 445 8.90 7.69 18.26
N GLY A 446 8.31 8.37 17.27
CA GLY A 446 8.99 8.95 16.12
C GLY A 446 9.22 10.46 16.23
N ASP A 447 9.90 11.02 15.20
CA ASP A 447 10.05 12.47 15.07
C ASP A 447 8.68 13.14 14.86
N ARG A 448 8.54 14.35 15.41
CA ARG A 448 7.38 15.20 15.17
C ARG A 448 7.21 15.46 13.67
N LEU A 449 5.98 15.55 13.18
CA LEU A 449 5.71 16.14 11.87
C LEU A 449 6.34 17.55 11.81
N SER A 450 6.83 17.93 10.63
CA SER A 450 7.32 19.30 10.44
C SER A 450 6.16 20.30 10.61
N ASP A 451 6.48 21.54 10.99
CA ASP A 451 5.46 22.58 11.09
C ASP A 451 4.78 22.79 9.72
N ALA A 452 5.51 22.66 8.61
CA ALA A 452 4.95 22.71 7.26
C ALA A 452 3.93 21.61 6.98
N ASP A 453 4.21 20.35 7.39
CA ASP A 453 3.25 19.24 7.24
C ASP A 453 1.98 19.50 8.06
N ILE A 454 2.13 20.01 9.27
CA ILE A 454 1.00 20.33 10.15
C ILE A 454 0.18 21.47 9.55
N ASP A 455 0.82 22.52 9.02
CA ASP A 455 0.16 23.65 8.38
C ASP A 455 -0.66 23.21 7.16
N VAL A 456 -0.11 22.31 6.35
CA VAL A 456 -0.83 21.74 5.18
C VAL A 456 -2.05 20.93 5.62
N ILE A 457 -1.93 20.11 6.68
CA ILE A 457 -3.07 19.36 7.24
C ILE A 457 -4.14 20.34 7.78
N ARG A 458 -3.74 21.38 8.51
CA ARG A 458 -4.66 22.39 9.02
C ARG A 458 -5.37 23.15 7.91
N GLN A 459 -4.64 23.53 6.87
CA GLN A 459 -5.19 24.20 5.70
C GLN A 459 -6.22 23.31 5.00
N TRP A 460 -5.89 22.05 4.71
CA TRP A 460 -6.83 21.10 4.13
C TRP A 460 -8.14 21.00 4.92
N ILE A 461 -8.04 20.91 6.25
CA ILE A 461 -9.22 20.83 7.12
C ILE A 461 -10.02 22.15 7.07
N SER A 462 -9.36 23.30 7.14
CA SER A 462 -10.01 24.63 7.10
C SER A 462 -10.74 24.89 5.78
N GLU A 463 -10.28 24.29 4.69
CA GLU A 463 -10.87 24.35 3.35
C GLU A 463 -12.02 23.34 3.16
N GLY A 464 -12.41 22.61 4.21
CA GLY A 464 -13.52 21.67 4.20
C GLY A 464 -13.13 20.20 4.07
N ALA A 465 -11.84 19.87 4.21
CA ALA A 465 -11.32 18.51 4.18
C ALA A 465 -11.83 17.70 2.97
N ASN A 466 -11.81 18.29 1.79
CA ASN A 466 -12.32 17.65 0.59
C ASN A 466 -11.35 16.59 0.06
N GLU A 467 -11.88 15.45 -0.40
CA GLU A 467 -11.19 14.52 -1.27
C GLU A 467 -11.24 15.12 -2.68
N ALA A 468 -10.18 15.78 -3.10
CA ALA A 468 -10.15 16.37 -4.44
C ALA A 468 -10.18 15.24 -5.48
N GLN A 469 -11.33 15.03 -6.08
CA GLN A 469 -11.40 14.28 -7.34
C GLN A 469 -10.75 15.14 -8.42
N GLU A 470 -9.69 14.63 -9.04
CA GLU A 470 -9.15 15.24 -10.25
C GLU A 470 -10.25 15.29 -11.31
N PRO A 471 -10.50 16.45 -11.94
CA PRO A 471 -11.37 16.47 -13.10
C PRO A 471 -10.73 15.58 -14.19
N TYR A 472 -11.51 14.65 -14.69
CA TYR A 472 -11.16 13.74 -15.79
C TYR A 472 -10.67 14.47 -17.02
#